data_2a0016ba4b030ef816e0035d02ea4f63
#
_entry.id   2a0016ba4b030ef816e0035d02ea4f63
#
_cell.length_a   1.000
_cell.length_b   1.000
_cell.length_c   1.000
_cell.angle_alpha   90.00
_cell.angle_beta   90.00
_cell.angle_gamma   90.00
#
_symmetry.space_group_name_H-M   'P 1'
#
loop_
_entity.id
_entity.type
_entity.pdbx_description
1 polymer ?
#
loop_
_entity_poly.entity_id
_entity_poly.type
_entity_poly.pdbx_seq_one_letter_code
_entity_poly.pdbx_strand_id
1 'polypeptide(L)'
;MCIRDRIDTPAADAAAAGAQLVLNLNGSPFHRGKSAERERAVTGLARRHGVGIVYVNQVGGQDELVFDGASFVVDGDGTVVQHCAQFVEAEMIVELDQGGRPLPGERLPLLDDDAEIYQALVCGVRDYVGKNGFEGVVLGLSGGIDSALTLALAVDALGAHNVEVVLMPSRYTAGMSNEDAALQARRMGVHYQTIPIEPAFQAFLGMLADTFAGLEMDVTEENIQARCRGIVLMAISNKSGRMLLTTGNKSEMSVGYATLYGDMNGGFAPLKDVPKLWVYRLSRWRNREEEVIPARVIERPPSAELRPEQKDSDSLPDYAVLDPIIERYVEQDQSVDEIVEAGFERAEVELSLIHI
;
A
#
# COMPACT_ATOMS: atom_id res chain seq x y z
N MET A 1 -6.60 -19.05 10.54
CA MET A 1 -6.08 -20.39 10.94
C MET A 1 -5.63 -21.11 9.68
N CYS A 2 -4.36 -20.97 9.30
CA CYS A 2 -3.80 -21.68 8.15
C CYS A 2 -3.65 -23.16 8.54
N ILE A 3 -4.22 -24.05 7.72
CA ILE A 3 -4.11 -25.50 7.87
C ILE A 3 -2.68 -25.95 7.44
N ARG A 4 -1.64 -25.32 8.00
CA ARG A 4 -0.23 -25.61 7.65
C ARG A 4 0.22 -27.00 8.07
N ASP A 5 -0.41 -27.57 9.05
CA ASP A 5 -0.09 -28.86 9.66
C ASP A 5 -0.57 -30.07 8.83
N ARG A 6 -1.33 -29.83 7.72
CA ARG A 6 -1.81 -30.90 6.81
C ARG A 6 -1.30 -30.76 5.38
N ILE A 7 -0.26 -29.96 5.15
CA ILE A 7 0.20 -29.61 3.79
C ILE A 7 0.77 -30.80 3.02
N ASP A 8 1.32 -31.80 3.71
CA ASP A 8 1.91 -32.96 3.05
C ASP A 8 0.87 -33.99 2.56
N THR A 9 -0.30 -34.03 3.18
CA THR A 9 -1.27 -35.10 2.97
C THR A 9 -1.84 -35.16 1.54
N PRO A 10 -2.34 -34.10 0.92
CA PRO A 10 -2.92 -34.19 -0.43
C PRO A 10 -1.89 -34.57 -1.51
N ALA A 11 -0.68 -34.01 -1.45
CA ALA A 11 0.38 -34.35 -2.42
C ALA A 11 0.93 -35.75 -2.19
N ALA A 12 1.09 -36.17 -0.93
CA ALA A 12 1.47 -37.53 -0.54
C ALA A 12 0.44 -38.54 -0.98
N ASP A 13 -0.85 -38.28 -0.73
CA ASP A 13 -1.96 -39.18 -1.09
C ASP A 13 -2.07 -39.32 -2.62
N ALA A 14 -1.93 -38.19 -3.36
CA ALA A 14 -1.92 -38.21 -4.83
C ALA A 14 -0.74 -39.02 -5.37
N ALA A 15 0.46 -38.83 -4.85
CA ALA A 15 1.66 -39.56 -5.26
C ALA A 15 1.51 -41.07 -4.92
N ALA A 16 1.01 -41.42 -3.74
CA ALA A 16 0.74 -42.83 -3.33
C ALA A 16 -0.32 -43.49 -4.21
N ALA A 17 -1.29 -42.71 -4.73
CA ALA A 17 -2.28 -43.16 -5.69
C ALA A 17 -1.75 -43.26 -7.15
N GLY A 18 -0.47 -42.95 -7.39
CA GLY A 18 0.17 -43.06 -8.69
C GLY A 18 0.05 -41.79 -9.57
N ALA A 19 -0.25 -40.64 -9.00
CA ALA A 19 -0.23 -39.39 -9.75
C ALA A 19 1.19 -39.08 -10.24
N GLN A 20 1.30 -38.74 -11.52
CA GLN A 20 2.55 -38.33 -12.17
C GLN A 20 2.75 -36.83 -12.15
N LEU A 21 1.65 -36.09 -12.02
CA LEU A 21 1.59 -34.63 -11.97
C LEU A 21 0.48 -34.18 -11.03
N VAL A 22 0.72 -33.13 -10.25
CA VAL A 22 -0.29 -32.47 -9.41
C VAL A 22 -0.59 -31.08 -10.00
N LEU A 23 -1.86 -30.80 -10.23
CA LEU A 23 -2.33 -29.47 -10.59
C LEU A 23 -2.86 -28.78 -9.33
N ASN A 24 -2.19 -27.74 -8.89
CA ASN A 24 -2.50 -27.00 -7.68
C ASN A 24 -3.00 -25.59 -8.01
N LEU A 25 -4.33 -25.42 -8.02
CA LEU A 25 -4.99 -24.14 -8.29
C LEU A 25 -5.21 -23.38 -6.98
N ASN A 26 -4.75 -22.13 -6.91
CA ASN A 26 -4.70 -21.35 -5.67
C ASN A 26 -5.26 -19.93 -5.84
N GLY A 27 -5.77 -19.40 -4.72
CA GLY A 27 -5.96 -17.99 -4.46
C GLY A 27 -5.07 -17.59 -3.28
N SER A 28 -3.75 -17.62 -3.48
CA SER A 28 -2.78 -17.27 -2.44
C SER A 28 -2.51 -15.76 -2.47
N PRO A 29 -2.97 -14.98 -1.45
CA PRO A 29 -2.80 -13.53 -1.46
C PRO A 29 -1.32 -13.15 -1.33
N PHE A 30 -1.02 -12.00 -1.90
CA PHE A 30 0.30 -11.39 -1.88
C PHE A 30 0.64 -10.81 -0.50
N HIS A 31 1.88 -10.97 -0.11
CA HIS A 31 2.60 -10.14 0.85
C HIS A 31 4.09 -10.17 0.48
N ARG A 32 4.88 -9.22 0.98
CA ARG A 32 6.32 -9.16 0.72
C ARG A 32 7.01 -10.50 1.00
N GLY A 33 7.76 -11.00 0.03
CA GLY A 33 8.49 -12.27 0.13
C GLY A 33 7.64 -13.53 -0.06
N LYS A 34 6.34 -13.40 -0.38
CA LYS A 34 5.42 -14.55 -0.56
C LYS A 34 5.81 -15.46 -1.70
N SER A 35 6.33 -14.93 -2.79
CA SER A 35 6.77 -15.71 -3.95
C SER A 35 7.85 -16.73 -3.56
N ALA A 36 8.89 -16.30 -2.83
CA ALA A 36 9.94 -17.18 -2.34
C ALA A 36 9.44 -18.20 -1.31
N GLU A 37 8.45 -17.86 -0.49
CA GLU A 37 7.81 -18.78 0.45
C GLU A 37 7.07 -19.89 -0.31
N ARG A 38 6.27 -19.53 -1.31
CA ARG A 38 5.54 -20.50 -2.17
C ARG A 38 6.49 -21.44 -2.90
N GLU A 39 7.51 -20.89 -3.56
CA GLU A 39 8.49 -21.71 -4.26
C GLU A 39 9.16 -22.73 -3.32
N ARG A 40 9.62 -22.31 -2.16
CA ARG A 40 10.22 -23.20 -1.16
C ARG A 40 9.25 -24.30 -0.72
N ALA A 41 7.99 -23.96 -0.47
CA ALA A 41 6.99 -24.94 -0.05
C ALA A 41 6.71 -25.97 -1.16
N VAL A 42 6.46 -25.50 -2.40
CA VAL A 42 6.07 -26.36 -3.52
C VAL A 42 7.26 -27.22 -4.01
N THR A 43 8.46 -26.64 -4.11
CA THR A 43 9.69 -27.40 -4.48
C THR A 43 10.03 -28.46 -3.43
N GLY A 44 9.82 -28.14 -2.14
CA GLY A 44 9.98 -29.11 -1.06
C GLY A 44 9.01 -30.28 -1.16
N LEU A 45 7.73 -30.03 -1.50
CA LEU A 45 6.72 -31.06 -1.71
C LEU A 45 7.05 -31.93 -2.94
N ALA A 46 7.35 -31.31 -4.08
CA ALA A 46 7.70 -32.00 -5.31
C ALA A 46 8.88 -32.97 -5.09
N ARG A 47 9.95 -32.48 -4.47
CA ARG A 47 11.15 -33.28 -4.17
C ARG A 47 10.86 -34.43 -3.19
N ARG A 48 10.04 -34.16 -2.16
CA ARG A 48 9.72 -35.19 -1.13
C ARG A 48 8.94 -36.39 -1.69
N HIS A 49 8.05 -36.10 -2.66
CA HIS A 49 7.14 -37.10 -3.20
C HIS A 49 7.52 -37.60 -4.62
N GLY A 50 8.53 -37.00 -5.23
CA GLY A 50 8.99 -37.34 -6.58
C GLY A 50 7.95 -37.04 -7.68
N VAL A 51 7.06 -36.04 -7.47
CA VAL A 51 5.95 -35.73 -8.37
C VAL A 51 6.06 -34.30 -8.88
N GLY A 52 5.85 -34.07 -10.18
CA GLY A 52 5.78 -32.74 -10.74
C GLY A 52 4.56 -31.97 -10.23
N ILE A 53 4.69 -30.66 -10.05
CA ILE A 53 3.60 -29.80 -9.59
C ILE A 53 3.47 -28.58 -10.49
N VAL A 54 2.27 -28.36 -11.04
CA VAL A 54 1.88 -27.11 -11.71
C VAL A 54 1.13 -26.26 -10.69
N TYR A 55 1.79 -25.20 -10.23
CA TYR A 55 1.20 -24.26 -9.28
C TYR A 55 0.60 -23.09 -10.05
N VAL A 56 -0.72 -22.94 -10.01
CA VAL A 56 -1.47 -21.86 -10.67
C VAL A 56 -2.05 -20.96 -9.60
N ASN A 57 -1.66 -19.68 -9.62
CA ASN A 57 -2.17 -18.69 -8.70
C ASN A 57 -3.03 -17.64 -9.43
N GLN A 58 -3.97 -17.10 -8.70
CA GLN A 58 -4.84 -16.01 -9.10
C GLN A 58 -4.04 -14.74 -9.37
N VAL A 59 -4.52 -13.87 -10.27
CA VAL A 59 -3.99 -12.53 -10.52
C VAL A 59 -5.09 -11.51 -10.28
N GLY A 60 -4.74 -10.38 -9.66
CA GLY A 60 -5.62 -9.23 -9.53
C GLY A 60 -5.87 -8.81 -8.09
N GLY A 61 -6.60 -7.69 -7.91
CA GLY A 61 -7.07 -7.20 -6.62
C GLY A 61 -8.52 -7.61 -6.36
N GLN A 62 -8.83 -7.93 -5.11
CA GLN A 62 -10.19 -8.21 -4.66
C GLN A 62 -10.36 -7.69 -3.23
N ASP A 63 -11.22 -6.70 -3.05
CA ASP A 63 -11.36 -5.95 -1.81
C ASP A 63 -10.00 -5.44 -1.32
N GLU A 64 -9.52 -5.83 -0.17
CA GLU A 64 -8.20 -5.47 0.36
C GLU A 64 -7.09 -6.47 0.04
N LEU A 65 -7.39 -7.55 -0.69
CA LEU A 65 -6.42 -8.55 -1.08
C LEU A 65 -5.88 -8.30 -2.49
N VAL A 66 -4.60 -8.58 -2.68
CA VAL A 66 -3.95 -8.60 -3.99
C VAL A 66 -3.37 -9.98 -4.24
N PHE A 67 -3.47 -10.46 -5.47
CA PHE A 67 -2.93 -11.73 -5.93
C PHE A 67 -1.95 -11.45 -7.06
N ASP A 68 -0.72 -11.89 -6.89
CA ASP A 68 0.40 -11.58 -7.78
C ASP A 68 0.54 -12.55 -8.96
N GLY A 69 -0.29 -13.60 -9.04
CA GLY A 69 -0.10 -14.64 -10.03
C GLY A 69 1.19 -15.41 -9.78
N ALA A 70 2.24 -15.09 -10.53
CA ALA A 70 3.54 -15.75 -10.39
C ALA A 70 3.41 -17.28 -10.43
N SER A 71 2.56 -17.80 -11.31
CA SER A 71 2.34 -19.24 -11.50
C SER A 71 3.63 -19.90 -11.99
N PHE A 72 3.91 -21.11 -11.53
CA PHE A 72 5.14 -21.80 -11.86
C PHE A 72 4.98 -23.30 -11.93
N VAL A 73 5.95 -23.98 -12.55
CA VAL A 73 6.00 -25.44 -12.67
C VAL A 73 7.27 -25.97 -12.04
N VAL A 74 7.12 -27.01 -11.27
CA VAL A 74 8.21 -27.73 -10.60
C VAL A 74 8.25 -29.16 -11.09
N ASP A 75 9.43 -29.67 -11.41
CA ASP A 75 9.62 -31.08 -11.71
C ASP A 75 9.67 -31.96 -10.45
N GLY A 76 9.70 -33.28 -10.62
CA GLY A 76 9.75 -34.23 -9.49
C GLY A 76 11.04 -34.17 -8.66
N ASP A 77 12.09 -33.50 -9.15
CA ASP A 77 13.34 -33.31 -8.42
C ASP A 77 13.31 -32.01 -7.59
N GLY A 78 12.22 -31.24 -7.69
CA GLY A 78 12.03 -29.97 -6.99
C GLY A 78 12.72 -28.80 -7.67
N THR A 79 12.92 -28.86 -8.98
CA THR A 79 13.46 -27.76 -9.78
C THR A 79 12.31 -26.98 -10.41
N VAL A 80 12.31 -25.66 -10.28
CA VAL A 80 11.37 -24.80 -11.01
C VAL A 80 11.79 -24.78 -12.50
N VAL A 81 10.94 -25.33 -13.35
CA VAL A 81 11.20 -25.48 -14.79
C VAL A 81 10.51 -24.43 -15.67
N GLN A 82 9.45 -23.81 -15.17
CA GLN A 82 8.76 -22.69 -15.84
C GLN A 82 8.25 -21.71 -14.80
N HIS A 83 8.15 -20.41 -15.18
CA HIS A 83 7.65 -19.35 -14.29
C HIS A 83 7.01 -18.23 -15.10
N CYS A 84 5.75 -17.84 -14.73
CA CYS A 84 5.05 -16.69 -15.30
C CYS A 84 5.47 -15.38 -14.66
N ALA A 85 5.19 -14.27 -15.34
CA ALA A 85 5.33 -12.93 -14.77
C ALA A 85 4.37 -12.70 -13.59
N GLN A 86 4.70 -11.69 -12.77
CA GLN A 86 3.86 -11.25 -11.66
C GLN A 86 2.89 -10.15 -12.10
N PHE A 87 1.71 -10.07 -11.45
CA PHE A 87 0.67 -9.04 -11.61
C PHE A 87 0.07 -8.89 -13.02
N VAL A 88 0.27 -9.87 -13.89
CA VAL A 88 -0.32 -9.93 -15.23
C VAL A 88 -0.97 -11.29 -15.47
N GLU A 89 -2.08 -11.27 -16.21
CA GLU A 89 -2.70 -12.50 -16.69
C GLU A 89 -1.79 -13.15 -17.74
N ALA A 90 -1.62 -14.45 -17.66
CA ALA A 90 -0.74 -15.20 -18.58
C ALA A 90 -1.31 -16.57 -18.92
N GLU A 91 -1.06 -17.01 -20.13
CA GLU A 91 -1.26 -18.38 -20.56
C GLU A 91 0.10 -19.06 -20.69
N MET A 92 0.25 -20.23 -20.03
CA MET A 92 1.50 -20.99 -20.04
C MET A 92 1.21 -22.41 -20.51
N ILE A 93 1.89 -22.83 -21.59
CA ILE A 93 1.82 -24.19 -22.09
C ILE A 93 2.89 -25.00 -21.35
N VAL A 94 2.47 -26.09 -20.72
CA VAL A 94 3.35 -27.03 -20.01
C VAL A 94 3.46 -28.30 -20.83
N GLU A 95 4.65 -28.55 -21.39
CA GLU A 95 4.93 -29.81 -22.08
C GLU A 95 5.35 -30.87 -21.06
N LEU A 96 4.91 -32.11 -21.30
CA LEU A 96 5.22 -33.26 -20.46
C LEU A 96 5.97 -34.32 -21.31
N ASP A 97 6.90 -35.02 -20.70
CA ASP A 97 7.48 -36.21 -21.29
C ASP A 97 6.50 -37.40 -21.27
N GLN A 98 6.91 -38.53 -21.83
CA GLN A 98 6.09 -39.77 -21.85
C GLN A 98 5.80 -40.35 -20.45
N GLY A 99 6.57 -39.94 -19.45
CA GLY A 99 6.41 -40.29 -18.05
C GLY A 99 5.55 -39.30 -17.25
N GLY A 100 5.01 -38.25 -17.91
CA GLY A 100 4.21 -37.21 -17.25
C GLY A 100 5.05 -36.17 -16.49
N ARG A 101 6.36 -36.11 -16.73
CA ARG A 101 7.23 -35.11 -16.08
C ARG A 101 7.21 -33.79 -16.87
N PRO A 102 7.06 -32.64 -16.17
CA PRO A 102 7.16 -31.34 -16.82
C PRO A 102 8.54 -31.11 -17.45
N LEU A 103 8.54 -30.68 -18.71
CA LEU A 103 9.75 -30.29 -19.42
C LEU A 103 10.11 -28.83 -19.13
N PRO A 104 11.41 -28.46 -19.25
CA PRO A 104 11.84 -27.07 -19.13
C PRO A 104 11.17 -26.18 -20.18
N GLY A 105 10.71 -24.98 -19.75
CA GLY A 105 10.12 -23.98 -20.60
C GLY A 105 10.58 -22.57 -20.20
N GLU A 106 9.78 -21.55 -20.53
CA GLU A 106 10.13 -20.17 -20.25
C GLU A 106 10.09 -19.89 -18.73
N ARG A 107 11.12 -19.18 -18.27
CA ARG A 107 11.23 -18.74 -16.88
C ARG A 107 11.40 -17.22 -16.86
N LEU A 108 10.29 -16.50 -16.64
CA LEU A 108 10.36 -15.05 -16.45
C LEU A 108 10.94 -14.73 -15.07
N PRO A 109 11.80 -13.69 -14.98
CA PRO A 109 12.38 -13.30 -13.69
C PRO A 109 11.32 -12.74 -12.76
N LEU A 110 11.48 -12.98 -11.47
CA LEU A 110 10.70 -12.30 -10.44
C LEU A 110 11.13 -10.84 -10.33
N LEU A 111 10.19 -9.99 -9.95
CA LEU A 111 10.46 -8.58 -9.65
C LEU A 111 11.32 -8.46 -8.37
N ASP A 112 12.09 -7.38 -8.28
CA ASP A 112 12.71 -6.99 -7.01
C ASP A 112 11.66 -6.48 -6.01
N ASP A 113 12.01 -6.40 -4.74
CA ASP A 113 11.08 -6.03 -3.65
C ASP A 113 10.34 -4.70 -3.94
N ASP A 114 11.05 -3.70 -4.47
CA ASP A 114 10.46 -2.38 -4.73
C ASP A 114 9.45 -2.44 -5.87
N ALA A 115 9.82 -3.11 -6.97
CA ALA A 115 8.93 -3.33 -8.10
C ALA A 115 7.72 -4.18 -7.71
N GLU A 116 7.94 -5.25 -6.94
CA GLU A 116 6.90 -6.17 -6.51
C GLU A 116 5.84 -5.44 -5.66
N ILE A 117 6.26 -4.68 -4.65
CA ILE A 117 5.35 -3.91 -3.80
C ILE A 117 4.64 -2.82 -4.60
N TYR A 118 5.37 -2.07 -5.43
CA TYR A 118 4.78 -1.02 -6.25
C TYR A 118 3.70 -1.57 -7.19
N GLN A 119 3.97 -2.67 -7.87
CA GLN A 119 3.01 -3.33 -8.77
C GLN A 119 1.81 -3.91 -8.01
N ALA A 120 2.00 -4.41 -6.79
CA ALA A 120 0.89 -4.84 -5.94
C ALA A 120 -0.06 -3.67 -5.62
N LEU A 121 0.48 -2.49 -5.27
CA LEU A 121 -0.30 -1.29 -5.00
C LEU A 121 -1.04 -0.79 -6.25
N VAL A 122 -0.38 -0.76 -7.40
CA VAL A 122 -0.99 -0.41 -8.69
C VAL A 122 -2.12 -1.38 -9.05
N CYS A 123 -1.89 -2.69 -8.88
CA CYS A 123 -2.89 -3.73 -9.10
C CYS A 123 -4.12 -3.55 -8.18
N GLY A 124 -3.89 -3.29 -6.89
CA GLY A 124 -4.94 -3.03 -5.91
C GLY A 124 -5.81 -1.84 -6.29
N VAL A 125 -5.21 -0.70 -6.61
CA VAL A 125 -5.95 0.51 -7.04
C VAL A 125 -6.74 0.24 -8.32
N ARG A 126 -6.09 -0.30 -9.36
CA ARG A 126 -6.71 -0.57 -10.66
C ARG A 126 -7.94 -1.45 -10.52
N ASP A 127 -7.79 -2.56 -9.85
CA ASP A 127 -8.83 -3.58 -9.77
C ASP A 127 -9.96 -3.16 -8.83
N TYR A 128 -9.63 -2.52 -7.70
CA TYR A 128 -10.68 -2.04 -6.78
C TYR A 128 -11.56 -0.98 -7.45
N VAL A 129 -10.96 0.00 -8.11
CA VAL A 129 -11.70 1.05 -8.83
C VAL A 129 -12.53 0.46 -9.97
N GLY A 130 -11.92 -0.37 -10.81
CA GLY A 130 -12.58 -0.96 -11.99
C GLY A 130 -13.70 -1.95 -11.63
N LYS A 131 -13.45 -2.85 -10.67
CA LYS A 131 -14.46 -3.86 -10.25
C LYS A 131 -15.65 -3.27 -9.52
N ASN A 132 -15.49 -2.13 -8.85
CA ASN A 132 -16.58 -1.40 -8.23
C ASN A 132 -17.28 -0.43 -9.19
N GLY A 133 -16.89 -0.38 -10.47
CA GLY A 133 -17.56 0.39 -11.51
C GLY A 133 -17.33 1.89 -11.46
N PHE A 134 -16.26 2.35 -10.81
CA PHE A 134 -15.88 3.77 -10.81
C PHE A 134 -15.10 4.11 -12.09
N GLU A 135 -15.45 5.23 -12.71
CA GLU A 135 -14.76 5.71 -13.93
C GLU A 135 -13.39 6.33 -13.66
N GLY A 136 -13.07 6.60 -12.40
CA GLY A 136 -11.81 7.17 -11.99
C GLY A 136 -11.80 7.53 -10.51
N VAL A 137 -10.79 8.30 -10.13
CA VAL A 137 -10.56 8.67 -8.73
C VAL A 137 -10.37 10.17 -8.55
N VAL A 138 -10.62 10.63 -7.33
CA VAL A 138 -10.24 11.97 -6.84
C VAL A 138 -9.40 11.81 -5.58
N LEU A 139 -8.41 12.68 -5.39
CA LEU A 139 -7.62 12.72 -4.16
C LEU A 139 -7.18 14.15 -3.81
N GLY A 140 -6.93 14.38 -2.52
CA GLY A 140 -6.31 15.61 -2.03
C GLY A 140 -4.79 15.53 -2.21
N LEU A 141 -4.20 16.53 -2.87
CA LEU A 141 -2.75 16.63 -3.02
C LEU A 141 -2.21 17.74 -2.12
N SER A 142 -1.63 17.34 -1.00
CA SER A 142 -1.11 18.27 0.02
C SER A 142 0.28 18.80 -0.31
N GLY A 143 0.99 18.16 -1.24
CA GLY A 143 2.41 18.35 -1.46
C GLY A 143 3.29 17.59 -0.47
N GLY A 144 2.73 16.73 0.39
CA GLY A 144 3.44 15.74 1.22
C GLY A 144 3.70 14.45 0.46
N ILE A 145 4.65 13.65 0.96
CA ILE A 145 5.15 12.44 0.29
C ILE A 145 4.07 11.37 0.07
N ASP A 146 3.14 11.21 1.03
CA ASP A 146 2.10 10.19 0.97
C ASP A 146 1.09 10.49 -0.14
N SER A 147 0.59 11.73 -0.20
CA SER A 147 -0.30 12.18 -1.28
C SER A 147 0.39 12.14 -2.64
N ALA A 148 1.70 12.43 -2.68
CA ALA A 148 2.51 12.37 -3.88
C ALA A 148 2.66 10.94 -4.41
N LEU A 149 2.95 9.97 -3.55
CA LEU A 149 3.01 8.57 -3.93
C LEU A 149 1.63 8.03 -4.33
N THR A 150 0.57 8.39 -3.59
CA THR A 150 -0.81 8.01 -3.92
C THR A 150 -1.21 8.50 -5.31
N LEU A 151 -0.84 9.74 -5.67
CA LEU A 151 -1.07 10.26 -7.02
C LEU A 151 -0.32 9.45 -8.08
N ALA A 152 0.95 9.12 -7.84
CA ALA A 152 1.74 8.31 -8.76
C ALA A 152 1.12 6.94 -8.99
N LEU A 153 0.73 6.24 -7.92
CA LEU A 153 0.04 4.95 -7.99
C LEU A 153 -1.29 5.04 -8.75
N ALA A 154 -2.08 6.09 -8.50
CA ALA A 154 -3.36 6.29 -9.16
C ALA A 154 -3.20 6.49 -10.67
N VAL A 155 -2.22 7.29 -11.08
CA VAL A 155 -1.95 7.55 -12.51
C VAL A 155 -1.41 6.30 -13.21
N ASP A 156 -0.49 5.57 -12.56
CA ASP A 156 0.08 4.34 -13.12
C ASP A 156 -0.98 3.21 -13.19
N ALA A 157 -1.98 3.23 -12.31
CA ALA A 157 -3.07 2.27 -12.30
C ALA A 157 -4.18 2.56 -13.31
N LEU A 158 -4.55 3.84 -13.48
CA LEU A 158 -5.79 4.25 -14.17
C LEU A 158 -5.57 5.14 -15.39
N GLY A 159 -4.36 5.70 -15.55
CA GLY A 159 -4.06 6.74 -16.52
C GLY A 159 -4.48 8.14 -16.04
N ALA A 160 -3.73 9.16 -16.45
CA ALA A 160 -3.86 10.53 -15.95
C ALA A 160 -5.27 11.16 -16.11
N HIS A 161 -5.99 10.82 -17.19
CA HIS A 161 -7.33 11.37 -17.47
C HIS A 161 -8.42 10.84 -16.52
N ASN A 162 -8.16 9.73 -15.84
CA ASN A 162 -9.08 9.14 -14.86
C ASN A 162 -8.77 9.59 -13.41
N VAL A 163 -7.77 10.47 -13.24
CA VAL A 163 -7.36 10.98 -11.93
C VAL A 163 -7.61 12.47 -11.84
N GLU A 164 -8.33 12.90 -10.82
CA GLU A 164 -8.56 14.29 -10.49
C GLU A 164 -7.91 14.64 -9.15
N VAL A 165 -7.30 15.82 -9.07
CA VAL A 165 -6.55 16.25 -7.90
C VAL A 165 -7.07 17.56 -7.36
N VAL A 166 -7.20 17.68 -6.05
CA VAL A 166 -7.64 18.90 -5.37
C VAL A 166 -6.57 19.37 -4.39
N LEU A 167 -6.07 20.58 -4.62
CA LEU A 167 -5.20 21.31 -3.70
C LEU A 167 -6.08 22.12 -2.74
N MET A 168 -5.93 21.93 -1.44
CA MET A 168 -6.81 22.52 -0.43
C MET A 168 -6.00 23.29 0.62
N PRO A 169 -5.38 24.44 0.23
CA PRO A 169 -4.57 25.20 1.16
C PRO A 169 -5.37 25.83 2.29
N SER A 170 -4.72 25.92 3.46
CA SER A 170 -5.13 26.74 4.60
C SER A 170 -4.07 27.81 4.86
N ARG A 171 -4.28 28.66 5.88
CA ARG A 171 -3.29 29.64 6.35
C ARG A 171 -1.96 29.03 6.81
N TYR A 172 -1.95 27.76 7.16
CA TYR A 172 -0.76 27.03 7.65
C TYR A 172 -0.03 26.27 6.53
N THR A 173 -0.64 26.15 5.35
CA THR A 173 -0.02 25.45 4.22
C THR A 173 1.14 26.24 3.68
N ALA A 174 2.33 25.65 3.69
CA ALA A 174 3.52 26.29 3.14
C ALA A 174 3.37 26.57 1.63
N GLY A 175 3.86 27.72 1.16
CA GLY A 175 3.82 28.05 -0.26
C GLY A 175 4.47 26.97 -1.13
N MET A 176 5.61 26.43 -0.68
CA MET A 176 6.31 25.34 -1.38
C MET A 176 5.47 24.08 -1.54
N SER A 177 4.58 23.76 -0.59
CA SER A 177 3.71 22.58 -0.67
C SER A 177 2.74 22.70 -1.83
N ASN A 178 2.14 23.88 -2.02
CA ASN A 178 1.26 24.14 -3.16
C ASN A 178 2.02 24.13 -4.50
N GLU A 179 3.26 24.67 -4.53
CA GLU A 179 4.12 24.65 -5.72
C GLU A 179 4.46 23.24 -6.14
N ASP A 180 4.89 22.40 -5.19
CA ASP A 180 5.27 21.02 -5.42
C ASP A 180 4.09 20.15 -5.86
N ALA A 181 2.93 20.32 -5.21
CA ALA A 181 1.70 19.66 -5.59
C ALA A 181 1.29 20.01 -7.03
N ALA A 182 1.26 21.30 -7.36
CA ALA A 182 0.95 21.74 -8.72
C ALA A 182 1.99 21.31 -9.76
N LEU A 183 3.28 21.24 -9.38
CA LEU A 183 4.35 20.76 -10.25
C LEU A 183 4.16 19.28 -10.56
N GLN A 184 3.92 18.45 -9.55
CA GLN A 184 3.67 17.02 -9.74
C GLN A 184 2.42 16.77 -10.58
N ALA A 185 1.31 17.46 -10.31
CA ALA A 185 0.09 17.33 -11.10
C ALA A 185 0.33 17.63 -12.59
N ARG A 186 1.10 18.68 -12.90
CA ARG A 186 1.48 19.02 -14.29
C ARG A 186 2.40 17.98 -14.91
N ARG A 187 3.43 17.49 -14.19
CA ARG A 187 4.35 16.45 -14.68
C ARG A 187 3.60 15.18 -15.06
N MET A 188 2.63 14.80 -14.23
CA MET A 188 1.83 13.59 -14.46
C MET A 188 0.63 13.81 -15.39
N GLY A 189 0.42 15.03 -15.90
CA GLY A 189 -0.65 15.35 -16.86
C GLY A 189 -2.07 15.21 -16.30
N VAL A 190 -2.25 15.32 -14.99
CA VAL A 190 -3.56 15.21 -14.34
C VAL A 190 -4.26 16.56 -14.24
N HIS A 191 -5.58 16.51 -14.31
CA HIS A 191 -6.40 17.70 -14.01
C HIS A 191 -6.34 18.01 -12.52
N TYR A 192 -6.08 19.27 -12.18
CA TYR A 192 -6.11 19.72 -10.79
C TYR A 192 -6.81 21.07 -10.62
N GLN A 193 -7.42 21.28 -9.47
CA GLN A 193 -8.02 22.52 -9.05
C GLN A 193 -7.57 22.90 -7.63
N THR A 194 -7.64 24.18 -7.32
CA THR A 194 -7.30 24.70 -5.99
C THR A 194 -8.55 25.23 -5.31
N ILE A 195 -8.89 24.66 -4.15
CA ILE A 195 -10.05 25.07 -3.33
C ILE A 195 -9.54 25.36 -1.91
N PRO A 196 -9.29 26.65 -1.57
CA PRO A 196 -8.88 27.02 -0.22
C PRO A 196 -9.97 26.64 0.81
N ILE A 197 -9.58 26.02 1.92
CA ILE A 197 -10.53 25.63 2.99
C ILE A 197 -10.78 26.74 3.98
N GLU A 198 -10.05 27.84 3.91
CA GLU A 198 -10.08 28.93 4.88
C GLU A 198 -11.48 29.50 5.14
N PRO A 199 -12.36 29.73 4.13
CA PRO A 199 -13.73 30.21 4.38
C PRO A 199 -14.56 29.24 5.22
N ALA A 200 -14.46 27.92 4.96
CA ALA A 200 -15.18 26.89 5.71
C ALA A 200 -14.63 26.80 7.15
N PHE A 201 -13.31 26.79 7.29
CA PHE A 201 -12.66 26.77 8.60
C PHE A 201 -13.07 27.94 9.48
N GLN A 202 -13.06 29.17 8.94
CA GLN A 202 -13.50 30.36 9.64
C GLN A 202 -14.99 30.31 10.02
N ALA A 203 -15.84 29.77 9.15
CA ALA A 203 -17.26 29.60 9.45
C ALA A 203 -17.47 28.67 10.64
N PHE A 204 -16.78 27.53 10.70
CA PHE A 204 -16.85 26.62 11.85
C PHE A 204 -16.33 27.24 13.14
N LEU A 205 -15.20 27.95 13.12
CA LEU A 205 -14.69 28.67 14.29
C LEU A 205 -15.67 29.74 14.77
N GLY A 206 -16.28 30.49 13.87
CA GLY A 206 -17.30 31.49 14.21
C GLY A 206 -18.56 30.87 14.83
N MET A 207 -19.03 29.74 14.31
CA MET A 207 -20.19 28.99 14.87
C MET A 207 -19.93 28.47 16.27
N LEU A 208 -18.69 28.12 16.59
CA LEU A 208 -18.28 27.52 17.85
C LEU A 208 -17.71 28.53 18.86
N ALA A 209 -17.60 29.81 18.47
CA ALA A 209 -16.93 30.84 19.26
C ALA A 209 -17.45 30.95 20.72
N ASP A 210 -18.78 30.94 20.91
CA ASP A 210 -19.39 31.00 22.24
C ASP A 210 -19.14 29.71 23.02
N THR A 211 -19.12 28.56 22.36
CA THR A 211 -18.90 27.25 22.98
C THR A 211 -17.44 27.08 23.43
N PHE A 212 -16.50 27.65 22.70
CA PHE A 212 -15.06 27.60 22.97
C PHE A 212 -14.55 28.81 23.75
N ALA A 213 -15.44 29.68 24.22
CA ALA A 213 -15.04 30.89 24.95
C ALA A 213 -14.21 30.56 26.18
N GLY A 214 -12.99 31.07 26.25
CA GLY A 214 -12.04 30.84 27.35
C GLY A 214 -11.26 29.53 27.28
N LEU A 215 -11.39 28.75 26.20
CA LEU A 215 -10.55 27.58 25.91
C LEU A 215 -9.39 27.99 25.00
N GLU A 216 -8.21 27.41 25.24
CA GLU A 216 -7.05 27.57 24.36
C GLU A 216 -7.21 26.70 23.11
N MET A 217 -6.58 27.13 22.01
CA MET A 217 -6.53 26.32 20.78
C MET A 217 -5.71 25.05 21.01
N ASP A 218 -6.20 23.93 20.47
CA ASP A 218 -5.55 22.62 20.57
C ASP A 218 -5.74 21.78 19.28
N VAL A 219 -5.65 20.48 19.38
CA VAL A 219 -5.88 19.54 18.26
C VAL A 219 -7.29 19.64 17.66
N THR A 220 -8.24 20.29 18.34
CA THR A 220 -9.61 20.46 17.87
C THR A 220 -9.64 21.28 16.57
N GLU A 221 -8.90 22.38 16.52
CA GLU A 221 -8.81 23.25 15.35
C GLU A 221 -8.06 22.58 14.19
N GLU A 222 -7.04 21.75 14.48
CA GLU A 222 -6.36 20.91 13.50
C GLU A 222 -7.35 19.92 12.88
N ASN A 223 -8.14 19.26 13.70
CA ASN A 223 -9.17 18.30 13.26
C ASN A 223 -10.30 18.96 12.46
N ILE A 224 -10.70 20.18 12.77
CA ILE A 224 -11.68 20.94 11.97
C ILE A 224 -11.14 21.19 10.57
N GLN A 225 -9.86 21.57 10.41
CA GLN A 225 -9.25 21.75 9.09
C GLN A 225 -9.23 20.45 8.27
N ALA A 226 -8.82 19.33 8.87
CA ALA A 226 -8.83 18.03 8.22
C ALA A 226 -10.24 17.65 7.75
N ARG A 227 -11.26 17.86 8.59
CA ARG A 227 -12.66 17.59 8.25
C ARG A 227 -13.20 18.52 7.17
N CYS A 228 -12.81 19.80 7.13
CA CYS A 228 -13.15 20.70 6.02
C CYS A 228 -12.64 20.14 4.69
N ARG A 229 -11.40 19.63 4.64
CA ARG A 229 -10.85 18.96 3.45
C ARG A 229 -11.64 17.71 3.09
N GLY A 230 -11.96 16.88 4.08
CA GLY A 230 -12.78 15.69 3.89
C GLY A 230 -14.15 15.99 3.27
N ILE A 231 -14.84 17.02 3.76
CA ILE A 231 -16.15 17.43 3.20
C ILE A 231 -16.01 17.87 1.73
N VAL A 232 -15.00 18.68 1.39
CA VAL A 232 -14.77 19.14 0.02
C VAL A 232 -14.54 17.96 -0.91
N LEU A 233 -13.65 17.04 -0.55
CA LEU A 233 -13.34 15.86 -1.34
C LEU A 233 -14.55 14.92 -1.52
N MET A 234 -15.29 14.65 -0.46
CA MET A 234 -16.50 13.84 -0.52
C MET A 234 -17.60 14.48 -1.38
N ALA A 235 -17.75 15.80 -1.33
CA ALA A 235 -18.71 16.50 -2.18
C ALA A 235 -18.35 16.37 -3.67
N ILE A 236 -17.06 16.48 -4.02
CA ILE A 236 -16.57 16.28 -5.39
C ILE A 236 -16.78 14.82 -5.81
N SER A 237 -16.37 13.86 -4.98
CA SER A 237 -16.59 12.43 -5.22
C SER A 237 -18.05 12.12 -5.51
N ASN A 238 -18.97 12.59 -4.68
CA ASN A 238 -20.42 12.37 -4.86
C ASN A 238 -20.97 12.98 -6.14
N LYS A 239 -20.46 14.14 -6.56
CA LYS A 239 -20.93 14.83 -7.78
C LYS A 239 -20.33 14.25 -9.05
N SER A 240 -19.07 13.84 -9.01
CA SER A 240 -18.36 13.30 -10.18
C SER A 240 -18.53 11.80 -10.37
N GLY A 241 -19.00 11.06 -9.35
CA GLY A 241 -19.01 9.61 -9.36
C GLY A 241 -17.62 8.96 -9.28
N ARG A 242 -16.57 9.77 -9.01
CA ARG A 242 -15.20 9.29 -8.84
C ARG A 242 -14.98 8.78 -7.42
N MET A 243 -14.21 7.72 -7.26
CA MET A 243 -13.85 7.23 -5.94
C MET A 243 -12.83 8.16 -5.27
N LEU A 244 -13.04 8.50 -4.00
CA LEU A 244 -12.06 9.23 -3.21
C LEU A 244 -11.00 8.25 -2.69
N LEU A 245 -9.72 8.51 -3.02
CA LEU A 245 -8.57 7.81 -2.43
C LEU A 245 -8.08 8.57 -1.18
N THR A 246 -7.81 7.83 -0.11
CA THR A 246 -7.12 8.37 1.06
C THR A 246 -5.60 8.29 0.87
N THR A 247 -4.86 9.06 1.64
CA THR A 247 -3.40 9.16 1.51
C THR A 247 -2.66 8.75 2.78
N GLY A 248 -3.38 8.28 3.82
CA GLY A 248 -2.77 7.82 5.06
C GLY A 248 -1.96 6.53 4.86
N ASN A 249 -0.81 6.45 5.52
CA ASN A 249 0.08 5.30 5.51
C ASN A 249 -0.08 4.44 6.78
N LYS A 250 0.57 3.25 6.78
CA LYS A 250 0.48 2.29 7.89
C LYS A 250 0.98 2.87 9.21
N SER A 251 2.09 3.60 9.20
CA SER A 251 2.71 4.14 10.42
C SER A 251 1.79 5.13 11.11
N GLU A 252 1.23 6.09 10.35
CA GLU A 252 0.27 7.08 10.85
C GLU A 252 -1.00 6.42 11.39
N MET A 253 -1.55 5.45 10.65
CA MET A 253 -2.77 4.74 11.04
C MET A 253 -2.56 3.88 12.29
N SER A 254 -1.40 3.24 12.42
CA SER A 254 -1.09 2.38 13.58
C SER A 254 -1.03 3.15 14.89
N VAL A 255 -0.56 4.41 14.85
CA VAL A 255 -0.43 5.26 16.06
C VAL A 255 -1.58 6.27 16.21
N GLY A 256 -2.61 6.19 15.35
CA GLY A 256 -3.73 7.13 15.41
C GLY A 256 -3.37 8.57 15.02
N TYR A 257 -2.26 8.79 14.30
CA TYR A 257 -1.88 10.10 13.77
C TYR A 257 -2.69 10.41 12.51
N ALA A 258 -4.00 10.45 12.68
CA ALA A 258 -4.97 10.66 11.61
C ALA A 258 -6.26 11.24 12.19
N THR A 259 -7.01 11.97 11.38
CA THR A 259 -8.28 12.57 11.78
C THR A 259 -9.45 11.78 11.24
N LEU A 260 -10.23 11.17 12.14
CA LEU A 260 -11.47 10.49 11.78
C LEU A 260 -12.44 11.45 11.07
N TYR A 261 -12.98 11.03 9.93
CA TYR A 261 -13.82 11.84 9.03
C TYR A 261 -13.09 13.07 8.44
N GLY A 262 -11.75 13.10 8.50
CA GLY A 262 -10.90 14.12 7.88
C GLY A 262 -10.06 13.54 6.77
N ASP A 263 -8.78 13.35 7.01
CA ASP A 263 -7.81 12.73 6.09
C ASP A 263 -8.03 11.23 5.86
N MET A 264 -8.77 10.56 6.77
CA MET A 264 -9.20 9.17 6.60
C MET A 264 -10.44 9.01 5.70
N ASN A 265 -11.05 10.09 5.22
CA ASN A 265 -12.20 10.00 4.32
C ASN A 265 -11.78 9.44 2.95
N GLY A 266 -12.45 8.36 2.52
CA GLY A 266 -12.24 7.78 1.21
C GLY A 266 -12.83 6.38 1.08
N GLY A 267 -12.91 5.91 -0.16
CA GLY A 267 -13.41 4.57 -0.49
C GLY A 267 -12.29 3.52 -0.55
N PHE A 268 -11.03 3.95 -0.74
CA PHE A 268 -9.88 3.07 -0.77
C PHE A 268 -8.62 3.78 -0.28
N ALA A 269 -7.80 3.06 0.49
CA ALA A 269 -6.57 3.56 1.11
C ALA A 269 -5.34 2.81 0.55
N PRO A 270 -4.73 3.27 -0.55
CA PRO A 270 -3.64 2.55 -1.21
C PRO A 270 -2.43 2.29 -0.32
N LEU A 271 -2.14 3.20 0.61
CA LEU A 271 -0.95 3.13 1.45
C LEU A 271 -1.21 2.59 2.86
N LYS A 272 -2.42 2.08 3.17
CA LYS A 272 -2.77 1.66 4.55
C LYS A 272 -1.86 0.57 5.12
N ASP A 273 -1.26 -0.26 4.26
CA ASP A 273 -0.34 -1.34 4.64
C ASP A 273 1.14 -1.01 4.35
N VAL A 274 1.43 0.24 3.95
CA VAL A 274 2.76 0.70 3.60
C VAL A 274 3.35 1.56 4.72
N PRO A 275 4.39 1.10 5.44
CA PRO A 275 5.10 1.92 6.43
C PRO A 275 5.73 3.18 5.82
N LYS A 276 5.93 4.21 6.61
CA LYS A 276 6.46 5.51 6.15
C LYS A 276 7.81 5.40 5.44
N LEU A 277 8.71 4.57 5.95
CA LEU A 277 10.01 4.36 5.31
C LEU A 277 9.87 3.74 3.91
N TRP A 278 8.88 2.87 3.72
CA TRP A 278 8.56 2.30 2.41
C TRP A 278 7.91 3.31 1.48
N VAL A 279 7.10 4.26 1.99
CA VAL A 279 6.57 5.37 1.18
C VAL A 279 7.72 6.16 0.55
N TYR A 280 8.76 6.51 1.31
CA TYR A 280 9.96 7.17 0.79
C TYR A 280 10.73 6.31 -0.21
N ARG A 281 10.89 5.02 0.09
CA ARG A 281 11.61 4.07 -0.76
C ARG A 281 10.91 3.90 -2.11
N LEU A 282 9.61 3.67 -2.11
CA LEU A 282 8.80 3.52 -3.33
C LEU A 282 8.73 4.81 -4.14
N SER A 283 8.69 5.98 -3.49
CA SER A 283 8.74 7.27 -4.19
C SER A 283 10.05 7.48 -4.94
N ARG A 284 11.20 7.11 -4.32
CA ARG A 284 12.50 7.13 -5.00
C ARG A 284 12.56 6.09 -6.11
N TRP A 285 12.02 4.90 -5.89
CA TRP A 285 11.94 3.85 -6.89
C TRP A 285 11.13 4.29 -8.10
N ARG A 286 9.96 4.93 -7.90
CA ARG A 286 9.13 5.43 -9.01
C ARG A 286 9.83 6.50 -9.82
N ASN A 287 10.64 7.32 -9.20
CA ASN A 287 11.41 8.39 -9.86
C ASN A 287 12.66 7.91 -10.63
N ARG A 288 12.99 6.60 -10.64
CA ARG A 288 14.23 6.10 -11.26
C ARG A 288 14.31 6.41 -12.76
N GLU A 289 13.21 6.30 -13.47
CA GLU A 289 13.17 6.49 -14.94
C GLU A 289 12.82 7.94 -15.29
N GLU A 290 11.88 8.51 -14.60
CA GLU A 290 11.39 9.86 -14.78
C GLU A 290 10.99 10.48 -13.44
N GLU A 291 11.50 11.68 -13.13
CA GLU A 291 11.15 12.41 -11.92
C GLU A 291 9.74 12.97 -12.01
N VAL A 292 8.75 12.23 -11.49
CA VAL A 292 7.36 12.68 -11.40
C VAL A 292 7.04 13.31 -10.05
N ILE A 293 7.61 12.78 -8.96
CA ILE A 293 7.52 13.34 -7.61
C ILE A 293 8.68 14.33 -7.43
N PRO A 294 8.43 15.61 -7.14
CA PRO A 294 9.51 16.59 -6.97
C PRO A 294 10.50 16.15 -5.87
N ALA A 295 11.80 16.27 -6.12
CA ALA A 295 12.84 15.86 -5.17
C ALA A 295 12.64 16.48 -3.78
N ARG A 296 12.27 17.77 -3.71
CA ARG A 296 11.97 18.48 -2.46
C ARG A 296 10.89 17.82 -1.61
N VAL A 297 9.89 17.16 -2.23
CA VAL A 297 8.83 16.41 -1.51
C VAL A 297 9.42 15.17 -0.80
N ILE A 298 10.42 14.53 -1.41
CA ILE A 298 11.09 13.34 -0.85
C ILE A 298 12.10 13.73 0.24
N GLU A 299 12.73 14.90 0.11
CA GLU A 299 13.86 15.30 0.97
C GLU A 299 13.44 16.04 2.25
N ARG A 300 12.29 16.73 2.20
CA ARG A 300 11.84 17.52 3.36
C ARG A 300 11.28 16.63 4.48
N PRO A 301 11.40 17.05 5.74
CA PRO A 301 10.76 16.38 6.86
C PRO A 301 9.24 16.33 6.69
N PRO A 302 8.56 15.24 7.10
CA PRO A 302 7.13 15.12 7.03
C PRO A 302 6.43 16.07 8.02
N SER A 303 5.28 16.62 7.59
CA SER A 303 4.47 17.53 8.38
C SER A 303 3.01 17.51 7.91
N ALA A 304 2.08 17.53 8.85
CA ALA A 304 0.65 17.65 8.57
C ALA A 304 0.22 19.07 8.18
N GLU A 305 1.04 20.11 8.42
CA GLU A 305 0.77 21.54 8.12
C GLU A 305 -0.59 22.05 8.64
N LEU A 306 -0.99 21.62 9.83
CA LEU A 306 -2.25 22.03 10.50
C LEU A 306 -2.05 23.14 11.53
N ARG A 307 -0.79 23.42 11.91
CA ARG A 307 -0.37 24.52 12.80
C ARG A 307 1.00 25.08 12.35
N PRO A 308 1.42 26.24 12.88
CA PRO A 308 2.72 26.84 12.52
C PRO A 308 3.90 25.90 12.84
N GLU A 309 4.83 25.79 11.89
CA GLU A 309 6.11 25.06 12.02
C GLU A 309 5.98 23.57 12.47
N GLN A 310 4.82 22.97 12.27
CA GLN A 310 4.54 21.60 12.69
C GLN A 310 5.46 20.60 11.99
N LYS A 311 5.90 19.59 12.76
CA LYS A 311 6.59 18.40 12.25
C LYS A 311 5.99 17.16 12.90
N ASP A 312 5.98 16.04 12.19
CA ASP A 312 5.51 14.77 12.75
C ASP A 312 6.31 14.36 13.98
N SER A 313 7.62 14.67 14.00
CA SER A 313 8.52 14.44 15.14
C SER A 313 8.17 15.23 16.41
N ASP A 314 7.24 16.20 16.35
CA ASP A 314 6.75 16.88 17.56
C ASP A 314 5.86 15.97 18.42
N SER A 315 5.27 14.94 17.80
CA SER A 315 4.31 14.04 18.44
C SER A 315 4.68 12.55 18.33
N LEU A 316 5.51 12.17 17.36
CA LEU A 316 5.88 10.79 17.09
C LEU A 316 7.38 10.57 17.23
N PRO A 317 7.83 9.36 17.57
CA PRO A 317 9.22 8.95 17.40
C PRO A 317 9.65 9.05 15.92
N ASP A 318 10.95 9.10 15.66
CA ASP A 318 11.45 9.00 14.28
C ASP A 318 10.92 7.73 13.61
N TYR A 319 10.48 7.84 12.37
CA TYR A 319 9.97 6.70 11.62
C TYR A 319 10.99 5.57 11.45
N ALA A 320 12.29 5.87 11.51
CA ALA A 320 13.33 4.85 11.52
C ALA A 320 13.30 3.96 12.79
N VAL A 321 12.70 4.44 13.86
CA VAL A 321 12.47 3.71 15.11
C VAL A 321 11.05 3.15 15.14
N LEU A 322 10.06 3.98 14.78
CA LEU A 322 8.64 3.64 14.86
C LEU A 322 8.25 2.46 13.94
N ASP A 323 8.64 2.51 12.65
CA ASP A 323 8.24 1.48 11.69
C ASP A 323 8.72 0.06 12.06
N PRO A 324 10.00 -0.15 12.49
CA PRO A 324 10.42 -1.46 12.98
C PRO A 324 9.72 -1.91 14.27
N ILE A 325 9.31 -1.01 15.16
CA ILE A 325 8.54 -1.36 16.34
C ILE A 325 7.14 -1.82 15.94
N ILE A 326 6.47 -1.10 15.04
CA ILE A 326 5.17 -1.49 14.50
C ILE A 326 5.24 -2.88 13.83
N GLU A 327 6.25 -3.12 12.98
CA GLU A 327 6.45 -4.41 12.32
C GLU A 327 6.58 -5.55 13.34
N ARG A 328 7.39 -5.36 14.38
CA ARG A 328 7.61 -6.36 15.42
C ARG A 328 6.36 -6.62 16.26
N TYR A 329 5.71 -5.56 16.70
CA TYR A 329 4.54 -5.67 17.58
C TYR A 329 3.31 -6.18 16.83
N VAL A 330 2.98 -5.56 15.68
CA VAL A 330 1.72 -5.83 14.95
C VAL A 330 1.83 -7.05 14.04
N GLU A 331 2.97 -7.18 13.30
CA GLU A 331 3.10 -8.24 12.29
C GLU A 331 3.73 -9.52 12.85
N GLN A 332 4.66 -9.36 13.80
CA GLN A 332 5.41 -10.50 14.36
C GLN A 332 4.91 -10.93 15.74
N ASP A 333 3.89 -10.22 16.29
CA ASP A 333 3.25 -10.53 17.57
C ASP A 333 4.25 -10.59 18.74
N GLN A 334 5.30 -9.73 18.68
CA GLN A 334 6.33 -9.66 19.71
C GLN A 334 5.89 -8.79 20.88
N SER A 335 6.23 -9.22 22.08
CA SER A 335 6.01 -8.45 23.32
C SER A 335 6.98 -7.27 23.43
N VAL A 336 6.66 -6.31 24.31
CA VAL A 336 7.56 -5.18 24.64
C VAL A 336 8.96 -5.66 25.02
N ASP A 337 9.06 -6.70 25.85
CA ASP A 337 10.35 -7.22 26.32
C ASP A 337 11.17 -7.82 25.18
N GLU A 338 10.56 -8.57 24.26
CA GLU A 338 11.23 -9.10 23.08
C GLU A 338 11.70 -8.01 22.12
N ILE A 339 10.95 -6.91 21.99
CA ILE A 339 11.35 -5.76 21.16
C ILE A 339 12.54 -5.04 21.80
N VAL A 340 12.54 -4.86 23.13
CA VAL A 340 13.68 -4.29 23.88
C VAL A 340 14.91 -5.19 23.79
N GLU A 341 14.77 -6.51 23.92
CA GLU A 341 15.86 -7.47 23.73
C GLU A 341 16.46 -7.42 22.32
N ALA A 342 15.66 -7.04 21.32
CA ALA A 342 16.12 -6.83 19.95
C ALA A 342 16.92 -5.53 19.75
N GLY A 343 17.09 -4.70 20.79
CA GLY A 343 17.96 -3.53 20.81
C GLY A 343 17.25 -2.18 20.74
N PHE A 344 15.93 -2.12 20.91
CA PHE A 344 15.18 -0.87 20.98
C PHE A 344 15.14 -0.34 22.43
N GLU A 345 15.21 0.98 22.58
CA GLU A 345 15.09 1.62 23.89
C GLU A 345 13.67 1.44 24.45
N ARG A 346 13.55 0.98 25.71
CA ARG A 346 12.24 0.70 26.34
C ARG A 346 11.30 1.89 26.29
N ALA A 347 11.81 3.10 26.54
CA ALA A 347 11.00 4.32 26.54
C ALA A 347 10.39 4.61 25.15
N GLU A 348 11.16 4.35 24.08
CA GLU A 348 10.66 4.51 22.70
C GLU A 348 9.62 3.45 22.33
N VAL A 349 9.82 2.20 22.77
CA VAL A 349 8.85 1.11 22.57
C VAL A 349 7.56 1.44 23.30
N GLU A 350 7.62 1.79 24.58
CA GLU A 350 6.43 2.12 25.38
C GLU A 350 5.69 3.36 24.84
N LEU A 351 6.43 4.40 24.39
CA LEU A 351 5.83 5.59 23.77
C LEU A 351 5.11 5.23 22.46
N SER A 352 5.73 4.41 21.63
CA SER A 352 5.10 3.93 20.38
C SER A 352 3.80 3.16 20.66
N LEU A 353 3.80 2.31 21.69
CA LEU A 353 2.65 1.47 22.05
C LEU A 353 1.52 2.20 22.77
N ILE A 354 1.76 3.39 23.33
CA ILE A 354 0.67 4.22 23.89
C ILE A 354 -0.35 4.59 22.81
N HIS A 355 0.09 4.66 21.58
CA HIS A 355 -0.71 5.08 20.43
C HIS A 355 -1.20 3.90 19.56
N ILE A 356 -0.61 2.71 19.69
CA ILE A 356 -1.03 1.47 19.04
C ILE A 356 -2.05 0.74 19.92
#